data_547effd31e63db4aa5d0c1aaf24a4ba0
#
_entry.id   547effd31e63db4aa5d0c1aaf24a4ba0
#
_cell.length_a   1.000
_cell.length_b   1.000
_cell.length_c   1.000
_cell.angle_alpha   90.00
_cell.angle_beta   90.00
_cell.angle_gamma   90.00
#
_symmetry.space_group_name_H-M   'P 1'
#
loop_
_entity.id
_entity.type
_entity.pdbx_description
1 polymer ?
#
loop_
_entity_poly.entity_id
_entity_poly.type
_entity_poly.pdbx_seq_one_letter_code
_entity_poly.pdbx_strand_id
1 'polypeptide(L)'
;VALDTETDSLDAMRARIVGISFATEPGEAAYVPLAHDYPGAPEQLPLEQVLQRLQPWLEDAARPKLGQNIKYDTHVLANHGIAVRGVQHDTMLQSYVLEAHRPHGLESLAERHLGRKGLSYEDLCGKGVHQIPFAQVDIERATRYSGEDSEMALQVHQTLWPQLCGRRRAALRLRAASRCPR
;
A
#
# COMPACT_ATOMS: atom_id res chain seq x y z
N VAL A 1 -7.38 -6.27 -4.94
CA VAL A 1 -7.47 -4.84 -4.63
C VAL A 1 -6.21 -4.43 -3.89
N ALA A 2 -5.58 -3.33 -4.31
CA ALA A 2 -4.54 -2.68 -3.51
C ALA A 2 -5.21 -1.83 -2.41
N LEU A 3 -4.60 -1.83 -1.24
CA LEU A 3 -5.03 -1.10 -0.05
C LEU A 3 -3.83 -0.36 0.52
N ASP A 4 -4.05 0.89 0.91
CA ASP A 4 -3.06 1.70 1.62
C ASP A 4 -3.76 2.63 2.61
N THR A 5 -3.08 2.99 3.71
CA THR A 5 -3.62 3.86 4.76
C THR A 5 -2.72 5.06 5.00
N GLU A 6 -3.31 6.24 4.96
CA GLU A 6 -2.66 7.46 5.41
C GLU A 6 -2.91 7.70 6.90
N THR A 7 -1.88 8.09 7.61
CA THR A 7 -1.91 8.10 9.07
C THR A 7 -1.21 9.32 9.67
N ASP A 8 -1.42 9.54 10.97
CA ASP A 8 -0.80 10.62 11.74
C ASP A 8 0.57 10.25 12.35
N SER A 9 1.04 9.01 12.19
CA SER A 9 2.27 8.52 12.83
C SER A 9 2.95 7.42 12.02
N LEU A 10 4.27 7.37 12.06
CA LEU A 10 5.06 6.25 11.53
C LEU A 10 5.09 5.03 12.45
N ASP A 11 4.70 5.20 13.72
CA ASP A 11 4.56 4.09 14.67
C ASP A 11 3.21 3.41 14.47
N ALA A 12 3.20 2.29 13.76
CA ALA A 12 2.00 1.52 13.42
C ALA A 12 1.14 1.15 14.64
N MET A 13 1.75 0.99 15.83
CA MET A 13 1.03 0.61 17.05
C MET A 13 0.24 1.78 17.66
N ARG A 14 0.51 3.00 17.25
CA ARG A 14 -0.10 4.24 17.77
C ARG A 14 -0.81 5.04 16.70
N ALA A 15 -0.53 4.74 15.44
CA ALA A 15 -1.04 5.47 14.29
C ALA A 15 -2.57 5.43 14.23
N ARG A 16 -3.15 6.57 13.88
CA ARG A 16 -4.58 6.73 13.60
C ARG A 16 -4.75 7.00 12.11
N ILE A 17 -5.84 6.52 11.56
CA ILE A 17 -6.16 6.68 10.15
C ILE A 17 -6.58 8.12 9.87
N VAL A 18 -5.95 8.74 8.87
CA VAL A 18 -6.35 10.01 8.27
C VAL A 18 -7.16 9.79 7.01
N GLY A 19 -6.86 8.74 6.26
CA GLY A 19 -7.60 8.32 5.09
C GLY A 19 -7.20 6.92 4.63
N ILE A 20 -7.95 6.37 3.70
CA ILE A 20 -7.72 5.03 3.13
C ILE A 20 -7.82 5.13 1.61
N SER A 21 -6.86 4.56 0.90
CA SER A 21 -6.90 4.47 -0.55
C SER A 21 -7.01 3.04 -1.05
N PHE A 22 -7.57 2.90 -2.26
CA PHE A 22 -7.78 1.63 -2.93
C PHE A 22 -7.48 1.76 -4.41
N ALA A 23 -6.92 0.70 -5.00
CA ALA A 23 -6.87 0.54 -6.45
C ALA A 23 -7.31 -0.87 -6.85
N THR A 24 -8.14 -0.94 -7.88
CA THR A 24 -8.70 -2.20 -8.41
C THR A 24 -8.07 -2.59 -9.72
N GLU A 25 -7.75 -1.61 -10.55
CA GLU A 25 -7.10 -1.79 -11.82
C GLU A 25 -6.21 -0.58 -12.16
N PRO A 26 -5.25 -0.72 -13.10
CA PRO A 26 -4.39 0.38 -13.51
C PRO A 26 -5.20 1.58 -14.01
N GLY A 27 -4.87 2.76 -13.47
CA GLY A 27 -5.57 4.01 -13.78
C GLY A 27 -6.83 4.25 -12.96
N GLU A 28 -7.25 3.32 -12.10
CA GLU A 28 -8.39 3.47 -11.21
C GLU A 28 -7.97 3.37 -9.75
N ALA A 29 -8.07 4.49 -9.06
CA ALA A 29 -7.84 4.58 -7.62
C ALA A 29 -8.88 5.48 -6.96
N ALA A 30 -9.12 5.23 -5.69
CA ALA A 30 -10.00 6.04 -4.87
C ALA A 30 -9.34 6.32 -3.51
N TYR A 31 -9.60 7.51 -2.97
CA TYR A 31 -9.20 7.89 -1.62
C TYR A 31 -10.43 8.27 -0.82
N VAL A 32 -10.53 7.80 0.41
CA VAL A 32 -11.58 8.14 1.37
C VAL A 32 -10.93 8.98 2.47
N PRO A 33 -11.10 10.32 2.46
CA PRO A 33 -10.65 11.20 3.53
C PRO A 33 -11.51 10.99 4.78
N LEU A 34 -10.88 10.94 5.97
CA LEU A 34 -11.56 10.60 7.22
C LEU A 34 -11.23 11.52 8.39
N ALA A 35 -10.01 12.07 8.43
CA ALA A 35 -9.54 12.87 9.56
C ALA A 35 -8.62 14.02 9.14
N HIS A 36 -8.89 14.66 7.99
CA HIS A 36 -8.23 15.90 7.63
C HIS A 36 -8.76 17.06 8.47
N ASP A 37 -7.85 17.89 9.01
CA ASP A 37 -8.15 18.94 9.98
C ASP A 37 -7.59 20.33 9.61
N TYR A 38 -7.23 20.53 8.34
CA TYR A 38 -6.75 21.85 7.88
C TYR A 38 -7.89 22.89 7.86
N PRO A 39 -7.58 24.21 7.97
CA PRO A 39 -8.58 25.26 7.91
C PRO A 39 -9.37 25.24 6.60
N GLY A 40 -10.69 25.08 6.69
CA GLY A 40 -11.58 24.99 5.54
C GLY A 40 -11.73 23.57 4.96
N ALA A 41 -11.22 22.54 5.64
CA ALA A 41 -11.46 21.16 5.23
C ALA A 41 -12.99 20.89 5.13
N PRO A 42 -13.45 20.25 4.05
CA PRO A 42 -14.84 19.87 3.91
C PRO A 42 -15.25 18.84 4.95
N GLU A 43 -16.55 18.70 5.19
CA GLU A 43 -17.07 17.63 6.01
C GLU A 43 -16.72 16.28 5.42
N GLN A 44 -16.23 15.36 6.27
CA GLN A 44 -15.76 14.05 5.87
C GLN A 44 -16.67 12.97 6.47
N LEU A 45 -16.64 11.78 5.88
CA LEU A 45 -17.38 10.64 6.41
C LEU A 45 -16.81 10.25 7.80
N PRO A 46 -17.67 9.92 8.77
CA PRO A 46 -17.20 9.42 10.06
C PRO A 46 -16.41 8.13 9.92
N LEU A 47 -15.18 8.10 10.46
CA LEU A 47 -14.27 6.96 10.39
C LEU A 47 -14.95 5.64 10.78
N GLU A 48 -15.70 5.62 11.89
CA GLU A 48 -16.38 4.42 12.39
C GLU A 48 -17.38 3.86 11.38
N GLN A 49 -18.15 4.72 10.71
CA GLN A 49 -19.11 4.29 9.69
C GLN A 49 -18.42 3.68 8.46
N VAL A 50 -17.32 4.30 8.02
CA VAL A 50 -16.54 3.79 6.89
C VAL A 50 -15.92 2.45 7.25
N LEU A 51 -15.29 2.33 8.42
CA LEU A 51 -14.71 1.08 8.88
C LEU A 51 -15.76 -0.02 9.03
N GLN A 52 -16.91 0.28 9.59
CA GLN A 52 -18.02 -0.68 9.70
C GLN A 52 -18.47 -1.20 8.32
N ARG A 53 -18.50 -0.34 7.33
CA ARG A 53 -18.84 -0.72 5.94
C ARG A 53 -17.77 -1.57 5.28
N LEU A 54 -16.49 -1.27 5.54
CA LEU A 54 -15.35 -1.96 4.96
C LEU A 54 -15.00 -3.26 5.69
N GLN A 55 -15.34 -3.39 6.96
CA GLN A 55 -14.98 -4.53 7.80
C GLN A 55 -15.32 -5.89 7.18
N PRO A 56 -16.52 -6.14 6.62
CA PRO A 56 -16.83 -7.43 6.01
C PRO A 56 -15.88 -7.80 4.86
N TRP A 57 -15.42 -6.80 4.09
CA TRP A 57 -14.44 -7.02 3.03
C TRP A 57 -13.02 -7.14 3.58
N LEU A 58 -12.63 -6.29 4.54
CA LEU A 58 -11.30 -6.30 5.14
C LEU A 58 -11.00 -7.64 5.84
N GLU A 59 -11.99 -8.21 6.52
CA GLU A 59 -11.86 -9.46 7.29
C GLU A 59 -12.15 -10.73 6.47
N ASP A 60 -12.58 -10.59 5.22
CA ASP A 60 -12.82 -11.74 4.34
C ASP A 60 -11.49 -12.30 3.77
N ALA A 61 -11.13 -13.50 4.19
CA ALA A 61 -9.95 -14.20 3.70
C ALA A 61 -10.06 -14.62 2.22
N ALA A 62 -11.28 -14.72 1.68
CA ALA A 62 -11.50 -15.08 0.28
C ALA A 62 -11.33 -13.88 -0.68
N ARG A 63 -11.25 -12.67 -0.14
CA ARG A 63 -11.04 -11.44 -0.92
C ARG A 63 -9.56 -11.04 -0.90
N PRO A 64 -8.81 -11.28 -1.98
CA PRO A 64 -7.38 -10.97 -2.05
C PRO A 64 -7.09 -9.49 -1.86
N LYS A 65 -6.11 -9.20 -1.00
CA LYS A 65 -5.58 -7.85 -0.76
C LYS A 65 -4.09 -7.83 -1.02
N LEU A 66 -3.61 -6.70 -1.48
CA LEU A 66 -2.19 -6.41 -1.63
C LEU A 66 -1.91 -4.99 -1.15
N GLY A 67 -0.66 -4.67 -0.90
CA GLY A 67 -0.20 -3.33 -0.58
C GLY A 67 1.32 -3.24 -0.63
N GLN A 68 1.83 -2.06 -0.34
CA GLN A 68 3.24 -1.79 -0.15
C GLN A 68 3.52 -1.75 1.35
N ASN A 69 4.31 -2.69 1.90
CA ASN A 69 4.50 -2.80 3.34
C ASN A 69 3.16 -2.94 4.12
N ILE A 70 2.24 -3.68 3.54
CA ILE A 70 0.85 -3.84 4.03
C ILE A 70 0.76 -4.35 5.49
N LYS A 71 1.86 -4.81 6.03
CA LYS A 71 1.97 -5.12 7.47
C LYS A 71 1.69 -3.88 8.33
N TYR A 72 2.16 -2.69 7.90
CA TYR A 72 1.88 -1.43 8.57
C TYR A 72 0.37 -1.17 8.60
N ASP A 73 -0.29 -1.23 7.47
CA ASP A 73 -1.73 -1.00 7.33
C ASP A 73 -2.58 -1.97 8.14
N THR A 74 -2.16 -3.23 8.20
CA THR A 74 -2.83 -4.24 9.03
C THR A 74 -2.74 -3.92 10.52
N HIS A 75 -1.61 -3.37 11.00
CA HIS A 75 -1.48 -2.92 12.38
C HIS A 75 -2.33 -1.66 12.65
N VAL A 76 -2.32 -0.71 11.73
CA VAL A 76 -3.15 0.50 11.84
C VAL A 76 -4.62 0.14 11.92
N LEU A 77 -5.10 -0.73 11.04
CA LEU A 77 -6.50 -1.19 11.05
C LEU A 77 -6.83 -2.00 12.33
N ALA A 78 -5.87 -2.76 12.85
CA ALA A 78 -6.05 -3.47 14.12
C ALA A 78 -6.21 -2.53 15.32
N ASN A 79 -5.60 -1.33 15.32
CA ASN A 79 -5.83 -0.30 16.34
C ASN A 79 -7.30 0.16 16.36
N HIS A 80 -8.02 -0.03 15.26
CA HIS A 80 -9.46 0.26 15.11
C HIS A 80 -10.34 -0.99 15.21
N GLY A 81 -9.80 -2.12 15.70
CA GLY A 81 -10.56 -3.35 15.93
C GLY A 81 -10.81 -4.19 14.68
N ILE A 82 -10.13 -3.93 13.56
CA ILE A 82 -10.30 -4.67 12.31
C ILE A 82 -9.15 -5.67 12.12
N ALA A 83 -9.50 -6.96 12.00
CA ALA A 83 -8.56 -8.02 11.72
C ALA A 83 -8.46 -8.28 10.21
N VAL A 84 -7.57 -7.56 9.51
CA VAL A 84 -7.40 -7.73 8.06
C VAL A 84 -7.02 -9.16 7.72
N ARG A 85 -7.74 -9.77 6.78
CA ARG A 85 -7.50 -11.12 6.26
C ARG A 85 -7.39 -11.10 4.74
N GLY A 86 -6.90 -12.19 4.18
CA GLY A 86 -6.76 -12.31 2.71
C GLY A 86 -5.62 -11.47 2.15
N VAL A 87 -4.67 -11.01 2.96
CA VAL A 87 -3.43 -10.39 2.47
C VAL A 87 -2.61 -11.47 1.75
N GLN A 88 -2.50 -11.36 0.44
CA GLN A 88 -1.77 -12.34 -0.39
C GLN A 88 -0.45 -11.80 -0.91
N HIS A 89 -0.32 -10.50 -1.05
CA HIS A 89 0.83 -9.89 -1.69
C HIS A 89 1.25 -8.61 -0.97
N ASP A 90 2.57 -8.46 -0.87
CA ASP A 90 3.24 -7.26 -0.39
C ASP A 90 4.37 -6.93 -1.39
N THR A 91 4.30 -5.77 -2.02
CA THR A 91 5.23 -5.36 -3.07
C THR A 91 6.63 -5.11 -2.53
N MET A 92 6.76 -4.65 -1.28
CA MET A 92 8.04 -4.53 -0.60
C MET A 92 8.70 -5.91 -0.44
N LEU A 93 7.96 -6.92 0.03
CA LEU A 93 8.47 -8.28 0.19
C LEU A 93 8.77 -8.95 -1.16
N GLN A 94 7.95 -8.69 -2.18
CA GLN A 94 8.22 -9.18 -3.54
C GLN A 94 9.55 -8.62 -4.06
N SER A 95 9.81 -7.34 -3.87
CA SER A 95 11.07 -6.70 -4.22
C SER A 95 12.26 -7.27 -3.44
N TYR A 96 12.12 -7.49 -2.12
CA TYR A 96 13.18 -8.13 -1.33
C TYR A 96 13.58 -9.50 -1.88
N VAL A 97 12.62 -10.31 -2.29
CA VAL A 97 12.90 -11.64 -2.86
C VAL A 97 13.56 -11.57 -4.23
N LEU A 98 13.22 -10.57 -5.04
CA LEU A 98 13.76 -10.44 -6.39
C LEU A 98 15.11 -9.73 -6.42
N GLU A 99 15.28 -8.68 -5.64
CA GLU A 99 16.37 -7.70 -5.75
C GLU A 99 16.82 -7.21 -4.36
N ALA A 100 17.20 -8.14 -3.45
CA ALA A 100 17.52 -7.83 -2.04
C ALA A 100 18.54 -6.70 -1.82
N HIS A 101 19.35 -6.36 -2.84
CA HIS A 101 20.38 -5.33 -2.78
C HIS A 101 19.92 -3.93 -3.25
N ARG A 102 18.66 -3.79 -3.62
CA ARG A 102 18.08 -2.53 -4.13
C ARG A 102 17.17 -1.87 -3.07
N PRO A 103 16.87 -0.57 -3.20
CA PRO A 103 15.84 0.08 -2.38
C PRO A 103 14.46 -0.52 -2.65
N HIS A 104 13.64 -0.65 -1.60
CA HIS A 104 12.33 -1.30 -1.66
C HIS A 104 11.15 -0.36 -1.37
N GLY A 105 11.40 0.94 -1.24
CA GLY A 105 10.34 1.96 -1.14
C GLY A 105 9.54 2.06 -2.43
N LEU A 106 8.25 2.39 -2.32
CA LEU A 106 7.31 2.40 -3.45
C LEU A 106 7.77 3.32 -4.58
N GLU A 107 8.24 4.53 -4.28
CA GLU A 107 8.80 5.46 -5.27
C GLU A 107 9.92 4.81 -6.09
N SER A 108 10.86 4.14 -5.40
CA SER A 108 11.98 3.46 -6.05
C SER A 108 11.54 2.26 -6.88
N LEU A 109 10.49 1.55 -6.45
CA LEU A 109 9.89 0.46 -7.20
C LEU A 109 9.17 0.97 -8.45
N ALA A 110 8.38 2.03 -8.32
CA ALA A 110 7.66 2.64 -9.42
C ALA A 110 8.62 3.19 -10.49
N GLU A 111 9.68 3.89 -10.07
CA GLU A 111 10.70 4.39 -11.00
C GLU A 111 11.38 3.25 -11.77
N ARG A 112 11.80 2.18 -11.07
CA ARG A 112 12.52 1.04 -11.67
C ARG A 112 11.67 0.18 -12.57
N HIS A 113 10.45 -0.10 -12.15
CA HIS A 113 9.62 -1.13 -12.79
C HIS A 113 8.51 -0.56 -13.67
N LEU A 114 8.10 0.68 -13.43
CA LEU A 114 7.04 1.35 -14.20
C LEU A 114 7.55 2.55 -15.01
N GLY A 115 8.79 3.02 -14.76
CA GLY A 115 9.31 4.24 -15.36
C GLY A 115 8.53 5.49 -14.92
N ARG A 116 7.84 5.44 -13.78
CA ARG A 116 7.03 6.52 -13.23
C ARG A 116 7.66 7.08 -11.96
N LYS A 117 7.63 8.40 -11.86
CA LYS A 117 7.93 9.11 -10.61
C LYS A 117 6.62 9.66 -10.07
N GLY A 118 6.16 9.11 -8.93
CA GLY A 118 5.00 9.63 -8.21
C GLY A 118 5.30 10.91 -7.42
N LEU A 119 4.29 11.43 -6.75
CA LEU A 119 4.47 12.48 -5.75
C LEU A 119 5.20 11.87 -4.55
N SER A 120 6.21 12.59 -4.03
CA SER A 120 6.85 12.16 -2.78
C SER A 120 6.11 12.70 -1.57
N TYR A 121 6.26 12.02 -0.42
CA TYR A 121 5.75 12.52 0.85
C TYR A 121 6.31 13.91 1.19
N GLU A 122 7.58 14.18 0.84
CA GLU A 122 8.21 15.49 1.04
C GLU A 122 7.59 16.58 0.16
N ASP A 123 7.20 16.25 -1.09
CA ASP A 123 6.50 17.20 -1.97
C ASP A 123 5.11 17.56 -1.44
N LEU A 124 4.50 16.63 -0.71
CA LEU A 124 3.16 16.77 -0.15
C LEU A 124 3.16 17.51 1.20
N CYS A 125 3.94 17.01 2.14
CA CYS A 125 3.95 17.44 3.54
C CYS A 125 5.08 18.42 3.87
N GLY A 126 6.04 18.63 2.95
CA GLY A 126 7.23 19.43 3.25
C GLY A 126 8.31 18.63 3.98
N LYS A 127 9.42 19.31 4.33
CA LYS A 127 10.61 18.70 4.94
C LYS A 127 11.08 19.45 6.17
N GLY A 128 11.58 18.69 7.14
CA GLY A 128 12.23 19.24 8.34
C GLY A 128 11.27 20.07 9.18
N VAL A 129 11.69 21.29 9.56
CA VAL A 129 10.90 22.18 10.45
C VAL A 129 9.62 22.74 9.80
N HIS A 130 9.48 22.62 8.51
CA HIS A 130 8.29 23.06 7.76
C HIS A 130 7.37 21.89 7.39
N GLN A 131 7.67 20.69 7.85
CA GLN A 131 6.84 19.52 7.60
C GLN A 131 5.53 19.64 8.36
N ILE A 132 4.41 19.53 7.62
CA ILE A 132 3.06 19.47 8.19
C ILE A 132 2.63 18.01 8.38
N PRO A 133 1.76 17.72 9.36
CA PRO A 133 1.10 16.42 9.46
C PRO A 133 0.25 16.14 8.22
N PHE A 134 0.10 14.86 7.85
CA PHE A 134 -0.72 14.48 6.70
C PHE A 134 -2.19 14.95 6.83
N ALA A 135 -2.73 14.99 8.04
CA ALA A 135 -4.07 15.51 8.32
C ALA A 135 -4.26 16.99 7.90
N GLN A 136 -3.18 17.75 7.81
CA GLN A 136 -3.20 19.17 7.37
C GLN A 136 -2.97 19.34 5.87
N VAL A 137 -2.81 18.26 5.13
CA VAL A 137 -2.73 18.28 3.67
C VAL A 137 -4.13 18.49 3.09
N ASP A 138 -4.24 19.32 2.09
CA ASP A 138 -5.48 19.49 1.32
C ASP A 138 -5.97 18.16 0.73
N ILE A 139 -7.29 17.89 0.82
CA ILE A 139 -7.88 16.61 0.41
C ILE A 139 -7.66 16.32 -1.07
N GLU A 140 -7.67 17.32 -1.96
CA GLU A 140 -7.42 17.09 -3.39
C GLU A 140 -6.00 16.60 -3.62
N ARG A 141 -5.02 17.21 -2.95
CA ARG A 141 -3.61 16.79 -3.00
C ARG A 141 -3.41 15.41 -2.35
N ALA A 142 -4.05 15.17 -1.20
CA ALA A 142 -4.02 13.89 -0.52
C ALA A 142 -4.64 12.78 -1.40
N THR A 143 -5.78 13.07 -2.04
CA THR A 143 -6.45 12.13 -2.96
C THR A 143 -5.53 11.73 -4.11
N ARG A 144 -4.84 12.70 -4.70
CA ARG A 144 -3.90 12.41 -5.78
C ARG A 144 -2.73 11.57 -5.30
N TYR A 145 -2.11 11.94 -4.19
CA TYR A 145 -0.96 11.22 -3.62
C TYR A 145 -1.33 9.78 -3.23
N SER A 146 -2.34 9.61 -2.37
CA SER A 146 -2.74 8.30 -1.86
C SER A 146 -3.32 7.39 -2.95
N GLY A 147 -4.04 7.98 -3.93
CA GLY A 147 -4.51 7.26 -5.10
C GLY A 147 -3.36 6.77 -5.97
N GLU A 148 -2.33 7.60 -6.19
CA GLU A 148 -1.12 7.20 -6.90
C GLU A 148 -0.38 6.06 -6.18
N ASP A 149 -0.28 6.10 -4.85
CA ASP A 149 0.44 5.10 -4.07
C ASP A 149 -0.24 3.72 -4.14
N SER A 150 -1.54 3.65 -3.92
CA SER A 150 -2.28 2.39 -4.04
C SER A 150 -2.27 1.85 -5.48
N GLU A 151 -2.37 2.73 -6.48
CA GLU A 151 -2.33 2.36 -7.91
C GLU A 151 -0.92 1.89 -8.33
N MET A 152 0.13 2.58 -7.90
CA MET A 152 1.52 2.16 -8.14
C MET A 152 1.82 0.82 -7.46
N ALA A 153 1.33 0.59 -6.23
CA ALA A 153 1.49 -0.70 -5.56
C ALA A 153 0.84 -1.84 -6.38
N LEU A 154 -0.34 -1.59 -6.96
CA LEU A 154 -1.01 -2.55 -7.84
C LEU A 154 -0.18 -2.87 -9.09
N GLN A 155 0.30 -1.85 -9.80
CA GLN A 155 1.09 -2.04 -11.03
C GLN A 155 2.46 -2.68 -10.75
N VAL A 156 3.13 -2.28 -9.67
CA VAL A 156 4.38 -2.91 -9.22
C VAL A 156 4.15 -4.40 -8.96
N HIS A 157 3.08 -4.76 -8.25
CA HIS A 157 2.71 -6.15 -8.06
C HIS A 157 2.52 -6.90 -9.39
N GLN A 158 1.77 -6.33 -10.33
CA GLN A 158 1.54 -6.94 -11.64
C GLN A 158 2.85 -7.17 -12.43
N THR A 159 3.85 -6.33 -12.20
CA THR A 159 5.17 -6.46 -12.83
C THR A 159 6.08 -7.47 -12.11
N LEU A 160 6.09 -7.48 -10.77
CA LEU A 160 7.00 -8.32 -9.99
C LEU A 160 6.51 -9.77 -9.84
N TRP A 161 5.21 -9.97 -9.68
CA TRP A 161 4.64 -11.28 -9.41
C TRP A 161 4.93 -12.34 -10.49
N PRO A 162 4.79 -12.05 -11.81
CA PRO A 162 5.17 -12.99 -12.86
C PRO A 162 6.65 -13.40 -12.80
N GLN A 163 7.55 -12.49 -12.44
CA GLN A 163 8.97 -12.76 -12.31
C GLN A 163 9.26 -13.73 -11.14
N LEU A 164 8.58 -13.55 -10.00
CA LEU A 164 8.67 -14.47 -8.86
C LEU A 164 8.18 -15.87 -9.22
N CYS A 165 7.03 -15.97 -9.90
CA CYS A 165 6.48 -17.23 -10.37
C CYS A 165 7.43 -17.93 -11.36
N GLY A 166 8.07 -17.17 -12.24
CA GLY A 166 9.06 -17.68 -13.19
C GLY A 166 10.31 -18.25 -12.48
N ARG A 167 10.87 -17.53 -11.53
CA ARG A 167 12.02 -18.01 -10.71
C ARG A 167 11.68 -19.26 -9.91
N ARG A 168 10.51 -19.34 -9.29
CA ARG A 168 10.05 -20.53 -8.57
C ARG A 168 9.96 -21.73 -9.48
N ARG A 169 9.38 -21.58 -10.68
CA ARG A 169 9.28 -22.66 -11.67
C ARG A 169 10.67 -23.15 -12.12
N ALA A 170 11.61 -22.25 -12.37
CA ALA A 170 12.98 -22.57 -12.74
C ALA A 170 13.69 -23.35 -11.62
N ALA A 171 13.58 -22.89 -10.36
CA ALA A 171 14.17 -23.57 -9.21
C ALA A 171 13.59 -24.98 -8.99
N LEU A 172 12.28 -25.15 -9.19
CA LEU A 172 11.63 -26.47 -9.10
C LEU A 172 12.11 -27.41 -10.21
N ARG A 173 12.27 -26.93 -11.44
CA ARG A 173 12.80 -27.72 -12.57
C ARG A 173 14.24 -28.16 -12.32
N LEU A 174 15.10 -27.28 -11.81
CA LEU A 174 16.49 -27.61 -11.45
C LEU A 174 16.56 -28.68 -10.35
N ARG A 175 15.72 -28.58 -9.33
CA ARG A 175 15.63 -29.60 -8.25
C ARG A 175 15.13 -30.95 -8.78
N ALA A 176 14.19 -30.94 -9.73
CA ALA A 176 13.71 -32.19 -10.35
C ALA A 176 14.82 -32.85 -11.21
N ALA A 177 15.55 -32.05 -11.99
CA ALA A 177 16.66 -32.55 -12.82
C ALA A 177 17.82 -33.09 -11.98
N SER A 178 18.12 -32.48 -10.81
CA SER A 178 19.18 -32.96 -9.91
C SER A 178 18.83 -34.21 -9.14
N ARG A 179 17.57 -34.66 -9.15
CA ARG A 179 17.09 -35.88 -8.50
C ARG A 179 16.99 -37.10 -9.45
N CYS A 180 17.34 -36.94 -10.75
CA CYS A 180 17.38 -38.06 -11.67
C CYS A 180 18.66 -38.86 -11.36
N PRO A 181 18.59 -40.13 -10.85
CA PRO A 181 19.78 -40.96 -10.64
C PRO A 181 20.35 -41.31 -12.01
N ARG A 182 21.69 -41.32 -12.11
CA ARG A 182 22.42 -41.87 -13.25
C ARG A 182 22.26 -43.39 -13.28
#